data_11023c876ea09a3a54dfe25f230307f7
#
_entry.id   11023c876ea09a3a54dfe25f230307f7
#
_cell.length_a   1.000
_cell.length_b   1.000
_cell.length_c   1.000
_cell.angle_alpha   90.00
_cell.angle_beta   90.00
_cell.angle_gamma   90.00
#
_symmetry.space_group_name_H-M   'P 1'
#
loop_
_entity.id
_entity.type
_entity.pdbx_description
1 polymer ?
#
loop_
_entity_poly.entity_id
_entity_poly.type
_entity_poly.pdbx_seq_one_letter_code
_entity_poly.pdbx_strand_id
1 'polypeptide(L)'
;MSSAMHGEHELDFDPGSAAASSPPAADGFDLRIQQTPAPGLVCRDLIREASGDRGWAQLVEASFADFKEAVEDGDTARSTLLDNALAELVLIERGMIAAGSRRGRRALRVARLSLARRLITRHLPQASLSPAMVADLLGVSVRHMHMLFEGTGESFSQTVAAQRIRLSGRLLREAPARPISEVAHACGFESLATFYRVFHATVGMPPASSGRKALNQGPSAPLHSTAEHRLF
;
A
#
# COMPACT_ATOMS: atom_id res chain seq x y z
N MET A 1 61.46 37.07 52.91
CA MET A 1 61.77 38.29 52.21
C MET A 1 60.93 38.38 50.99
N SER A 2 60.02 39.20 51.09
CA SER A 2 59.70 40.43 50.39
C SER A 2 58.71 40.19 49.27
N SER A 3 57.58 40.60 49.48
CA SER A 3 56.86 41.86 49.19
C SER A 3 56.11 41.78 47.85
N ALA A 4 54.82 41.70 47.93
CA ALA A 4 53.80 42.71 47.67
C ALA A 4 53.80 43.24 46.24
N MET A 5 52.66 43.17 45.55
CA MET A 5 51.87 44.38 45.39
C MET A 5 50.52 44.03 44.73
N HIS A 6 49.53 44.54 45.34
CA HIS A 6 48.13 44.75 44.87
C HIS A 6 48.06 45.52 43.54
N GLY A 7 47.10 45.17 42.76
CA GLY A 7 46.61 45.96 41.64
C GLY A 7 45.14 45.66 41.47
N GLU A 8 44.32 46.27 42.32
CA GLU A 8 42.85 46.36 42.10
C GLU A 8 42.63 47.28 40.90
N HIS A 9 42.12 46.70 39.82
CA HIS A 9 41.54 47.49 38.73
C HIS A 9 40.01 47.36 38.84
N GLU A 10 39.48 48.31 39.57
CA GLU A 10 38.06 48.66 39.59
C GLU A 10 37.67 49.06 38.17
N LEU A 11 36.91 48.22 37.46
CA LEU A 11 36.34 48.59 36.19
C LEU A 11 34.95 49.15 36.46
N ASP A 12 34.87 50.43 36.27
CA ASP A 12 33.72 51.29 36.24
C ASP A 12 32.61 50.65 35.35
N PHE A 13 31.50 50.27 35.96
CA PHE A 13 30.35 49.74 35.27
C PHE A 13 29.49 50.95 34.92
N ASP A 14 29.56 51.43 33.68
CA ASP A 14 28.64 52.42 33.09
C ASP A 14 27.29 51.77 32.73
N PRO A 15 26.19 52.09 33.44
CA PRO A 15 24.89 51.53 33.17
C PRO A 15 24.09 52.31 32.10
N GLY A 16 24.74 52.91 31.11
CA GLY A 16 24.15 53.85 30.21
C GLY A 16 24.03 53.51 28.75
N SER A 17 24.22 52.29 28.28
CA SER A 17 24.04 51.98 26.84
C SER A 17 23.45 50.61 26.61
N ALA A 18 22.25 50.36 27.17
CA ALA A 18 21.42 49.26 26.73
C ALA A 18 20.66 49.70 25.48
N ALA A 19 21.40 49.80 24.36
CA ALA A 19 20.75 49.72 23.04
C ALA A 19 20.20 48.28 22.93
N ALA A 20 18.88 48.18 23.05
CA ALA A 20 18.11 46.98 22.81
C ALA A 20 18.40 46.45 21.39
N SER A 21 19.39 45.62 21.24
CA SER A 21 19.52 44.74 20.09
C SER A 21 18.39 43.74 20.22
N SER A 22 17.27 44.04 19.57
CA SER A 22 16.25 43.05 19.30
C SER A 22 16.96 41.82 18.74
N PRO A 23 16.68 40.58 19.24
CA PRO A 23 17.15 39.41 18.61
C PRO A 23 16.71 39.47 17.13
N PRO A 24 17.55 39.03 16.18
CA PRO A 24 17.14 38.95 14.80
C PRO A 24 15.81 38.19 14.83
N ALA A 25 14.80 38.83 14.23
CA ALA A 25 13.50 38.23 14.01
C ALA A 25 13.85 36.79 13.55
N ALA A 26 13.44 35.80 14.36
CA ALA A 26 13.40 34.45 13.90
C ALA A 26 12.69 34.54 12.56
N ASP A 27 13.48 34.54 11.48
CA ASP A 27 12.94 34.33 10.16
C ASP A 27 12.03 33.15 10.35
N GLY A 28 10.74 33.47 10.40
CA GLY A 28 9.71 32.47 10.52
C GLY A 28 10.06 31.48 9.44
N PHE A 29 10.55 30.35 9.86
CA PHE A 29 10.49 29.16 9.08
C PHE A 29 8.97 29.01 8.89
N ASP A 30 8.49 29.80 7.93
CA ASP A 30 7.17 29.65 7.36
C ASP A 30 7.22 28.22 6.80
N LEU A 31 6.92 27.28 7.67
CA LEU A 31 6.41 25.98 7.31
C LEU A 31 5.06 26.29 6.64
N ARG A 32 5.12 27.02 5.53
CA ARG A 32 4.24 26.70 4.44
C ARG A 32 4.48 25.21 4.24
N ILE A 33 3.62 24.43 4.83
CA ILE A 33 3.24 23.15 4.30
C ILE A 33 2.90 23.50 2.85
N GLN A 34 3.95 23.55 2.04
CA GLN A 34 3.80 23.51 0.60
C GLN A 34 3.00 22.26 0.44
N GLN A 35 1.74 22.45 0.13
CA GLN A 35 0.78 21.38 -0.10
C GLN A 35 1.52 20.37 -0.92
N THR A 36 1.91 19.29 -0.28
CA THR A 36 2.68 18.21 -0.92
C THR A 36 1.82 17.88 -2.13
N PRO A 37 2.32 18.04 -3.36
CA PRO A 37 1.48 17.87 -4.53
C PRO A 37 0.79 16.52 -4.37
N ALA A 38 -0.52 16.50 -4.57
CA ALA A 38 -1.33 15.31 -4.30
C ALA A 38 -0.56 14.08 -4.82
N PRO A 39 -0.45 12.98 -4.06
CA PRO A 39 0.38 11.82 -4.40
C PRO A 39 0.25 11.37 -5.85
N GLY A 40 -0.91 11.61 -6.46
CA GLY A 40 -1.19 11.37 -7.86
C GLY A 40 -0.40 12.20 -8.87
N LEU A 41 -0.02 13.43 -8.54
CA LEU A 41 0.78 14.27 -9.44
C LEU A 41 2.25 13.84 -9.43
N VAL A 42 2.79 13.58 -8.24
CA VAL A 42 4.16 13.08 -8.09
C VAL A 42 4.33 11.73 -8.77
N CYS A 43 3.36 10.82 -8.63
CA CYS A 43 3.41 9.50 -9.28
C CYS A 43 3.33 9.58 -10.81
N ARG A 44 2.54 10.49 -11.39
CA ARG A 44 2.47 10.66 -12.85
C ARG A 44 3.80 11.12 -13.43
N ASP A 45 4.47 12.03 -12.77
CA ASP A 45 5.77 12.53 -13.22
C ASP A 45 6.85 11.45 -13.09
N LEU A 46 6.86 10.67 -12.00
CA LEU A 46 7.74 9.52 -11.81
C LEU A 46 7.52 8.43 -12.86
N ILE A 47 6.28 8.09 -13.18
CA ILE A 47 5.96 7.09 -14.22
C ILE A 47 6.49 7.57 -15.58
N ARG A 48 6.45 8.87 -15.86
CA ARG A 48 6.95 9.45 -17.11
C ARG A 48 8.48 9.49 -17.16
N GLU A 49 9.14 9.84 -16.04
CA GLU A 49 10.60 9.89 -15.93
C GLU A 49 11.23 8.49 -15.87
N ALA A 50 10.58 7.53 -15.23
CA ALA A 50 11.01 6.14 -15.11
C ALA A 50 10.84 5.32 -16.40
N SER A 51 10.52 5.94 -17.53
CA SER A 51 10.32 5.26 -18.82
C SER A 51 11.56 4.47 -19.31
N GLY A 52 12.72 4.61 -18.63
CA GLY A 52 13.92 3.82 -18.88
C GLY A 52 13.97 2.47 -18.13
N ASP A 53 13.35 2.36 -16.97
CA ASP A 53 13.25 1.12 -16.18
C ASP A 53 11.78 0.69 -16.02
N ARG A 54 11.34 -0.19 -16.91
CA ARG A 54 9.96 -0.71 -16.90
C ARG A 54 9.58 -1.36 -15.57
N GLY A 55 10.54 -1.98 -14.89
CA GLY A 55 10.30 -2.62 -13.60
C GLY A 55 9.99 -1.60 -12.51
N TRP A 56 10.70 -0.47 -12.48
CA TRP A 56 10.47 0.61 -11.54
C TRP A 56 9.10 1.26 -11.74
N ALA A 57 8.79 1.64 -12.98
CA ALA A 57 7.52 2.24 -13.33
C ALA A 57 6.32 1.35 -12.92
N GLN A 58 6.44 0.03 -13.12
CA GLN A 58 5.41 -0.92 -12.69
C GLN A 58 5.21 -0.96 -11.19
N LEU A 59 6.30 -0.86 -10.39
CA LEU A 59 6.22 -0.80 -8.93
C LEU A 59 5.49 0.44 -8.45
N VAL A 60 5.82 1.61 -9.00
CA VAL A 60 5.19 2.88 -8.65
C VAL A 60 3.72 2.89 -9.06
N GLU A 61 3.41 2.47 -10.30
CA GLU A 61 2.05 2.41 -10.83
C GLU A 61 1.16 1.47 -10.02
N ALA A 62 1.68 0.28 -9.67
CA ALA A 62 0.95 -0.68 -8.87
C ALA A 62 0.68 -0.17 -7.45
N SER A 63 1.67 0.46 -6.82
CA SER A 63 1.52 1.05 -5.48
C SER A 63 0.51 2.18 -5.48
N PHE A 64 0.50 3.01 -6.53
CA PHE A 64 -0.46 4.11 -6.66
C PHE A 64 -1.89 3.61 -6.90
N ALA A 65 -2.06 2.57 -7.72
CA ALA A 65 -3.37 1.95 -7.93
C ALA A 65 -3.92 1.33 -6.63
N ASP A 66 -3.04 0.65 -5.87
CA ASP A 66 -3.37 0.06 -4.56
C ASP A 66 -3.71 1.14 -3.52
N PHE A 67 -3.00 2.29 -3.55
CA PHE A 67 -3.30 3.46 -2.72
C PHE A 67 -4.69 4.03 -3.01
N LYS A 68 -5.04 4.21 -4.28
CA LYS A 68 -6.36 4.71 -4.67
C LYS A 68 -7.48 3.78 -4.18
N GLU A 69 -7.31 2.48 -4.38
CA GLU A 69 -8.26 1.48 -3.89
C GLU A 69 -8.42 1.56 -2.36
N ALA A 70 -7.30 1.68 -1.61
CA ALA A 70 -7.35 1.80 -0.16
C ALA A 70 -8.07 3.08 0.31
N VAL A 71 -7.94 4.19 -0.41
CA VAL A 71 -8.65 5.44 -0.13
C VAL A 71 -10.15 5.29 -0.43
N GLU A 72 -10.51 4.68 -1.56
CA GLU A 72 -11.90 4.43 -1.96
C GLU A 72 -12.61 3.47 -0.97
N ASP A 73 -11.88 2.48 -0.44
CA ASP A 73 -12.37 1.54 0.58
C ASP A 73 -12.42 2.14 2.00
N GLY A 74 -11.85 3.34 2.21
CA GLY A 74 -11.76 3.96 3.53
C GLY A 74 -10.73 3.31 4.46
N ASP A 75 -9.83 2.46 3.94
CA ASP A 75 -8.77 1.81 4.70
C ASP A 75 -7.61 2.77 4.97
N THR A 76 -7.75 3.55 6.04
CA THR A 76 -6.77 4.57 6.44
C THR A 76 -5.39 3.98 6.76
N ALA A 77 -5.34 2.78 7.34
CA ALA A 77 -4.07 2.14 7.68
C ALA A 77 -3.30 1.72 6.42
N ARG A 78 -3.99 1.10 5.46
CA ARG A 78 -3.42 0.69 4.18
C ARG A 78 -3.03 1.90 3.32
N SER A 79 -3.88 2.93 3.24
CA SER A 79 -3.58 4.14 2.47
C SER A 79 -2.38 4.89 3.02
N THR A 80 -2.26 5.06 4.34
CA THR A 80 -1.09 5.67 4.99
C THR A 80 0.19 4.86 4.74
N LEU A 81 0.12 3.53 4.81
CA LEU A 81 1.26 2.67 4.51
C LEU A 81 1.76 2.85 3.07
N LEU A 82 0.82 2.90 2.12
CA LEU A 82 1.11 3.05 0.69
C LEU A 82 1.61 4.46 0.34
N ASP A 83 1.05 5.51 0.95
CA ASP A 83 1.52 6.88 0.79
C ASP A 83 2.98 7.03 1.24
N ASN A 84 3.31 6.52 2.43
CA ASN A 84 4.69 6.49 2.92
C ASN A 84 5.62 5.70 1.99
N ALA A 85 5.17 4.55 1.47
CA ALA A 85 5.98 3.76 0.56
C ALA A 85 6.21 4.49 -0.77
N LEU A 86 5.20 5.15 -1.32
CA LEU A 86 5.32 5.96 -2.53
C LEU A 86 6.32 7.11 -2.35
N ALA A 87 6.24 7.85 -1.23
CA ALA A 87 7.19 8.90 -0.91
C ALA A 87 8.64 8.35 -0.82
N GLU A 88 8.82 7.19 -0.19
CA GLU A 88 10.15 6.56 -0.09
C GLU A 88 10.65 6.04 -1.45
N LEU A 89 9.80 5.56 -2.33
CA LEU A 89 10.17 5.20 -3.70
C LEU A 89 10.70 6.41 -4.47
N VAL A 90 10.06 7.58 -4.33
CA VAL A 90 10.56 8.84 -4.91
C VAL A 90 11.97 9.17 -4.40
N LEU A 91 12.20 9.03 -3.10
CA LEU A 91 13.51 9.29 -2.49
C LEU A 91 14.57 8.30 -2.97
N ILE A 92 14.22 7.04 -3.21
CA ILE A 92 15.13 6.04 -3.80
C ILE A 92 15.48 6.43 -5.23
N GLU A 93 14.50 6.78 -6.05
CA GLU A 93 14.70 7.17 -7.45
C GLU A 93 15.64 8.36 -7.58
N ARG A 94 15.49 9.33 -6.68
CA ARG A 94 16.36 10.53 -6.62
C ARG A 94 17.72 10.28 -5.95
N GLY A 95 18.01 9.05 -5.56
CA GLY A 95 19.28 8.71 -4.89
C GLY A 95 19.42 9.26 -3.47
N MET A 96 18.33 9.80 -2.89
CA MET A 96 18.35 10.40 -1.53
C MET A 96 18.36 9.33 -0.43
N ILE A 97 17.84 8.15 -0.69
CA ILE A 97 17.94 6.98 0.18
C ILE A 97 18.39 5.76 -0.63
N ALA A 98 19.22 4.92 -0.04
CA ALA A 98 19.62 3.69 -0.70
C ALA A 98 18.50 2.65 -0.66
N ALA A 99 18.23 1.98 -1.79
CA ALA A 99 17.28 0.89 -1.89
C ALA A 99 17.55 -0.25 -0.87
N GLY A 100 18.83 -0.50 -0.56
CA GLY A 100 19.28 -1.46 0.44
C GLY A 100 19.20 -0.98 1.89
N SER A 101 18.82 0.26 2.17
CA SER A 101 18.58 0.75 3.54
C SER A 101 17.33 0.08 4.16
N ARG A 102 17.16 0.18 5.48
CA ARG A 102 15.98 -0.36 6.15
C ARG A 102 14.67 0.24 5.58
N ARG A 103 14.68 1.57 5.35
CA ARG A 103 13.54 2.29 4.76
C ARG A 103 13.30 1.84 3.32
N GLY A 104 14.34 1.85 2.48
CA GLY A 104 14.24 1.45 1.09
C GLY A 104 13.75 0.01 0.91
N ARG A 105 14.25 -0.93 1.71
CA ARG A 105 13.75 -2.32 1.67
C ARG A 105 12.28 -2.43 2.06
N ARG A 106 11.81 -1.62 3.04
CA ARG A 106 10.40 -1.60 3.44
C ARG A 106 9.51 -1.07 2.30
N ALA A 107 9.88 0.05 1.70
CA ALA A 107 9.15 0.64 0.57
C ALA A 107 9.06 -0.33 -0.62
N LEU A 108 10.19 -0.94 -1.01
CA LEU A 108 10.24 -1.93 -2.08
C LEU A 108 9.42 -3.19 -1.77
N ARG A 109 9.36 -3.62 -0.51
CA ARG A 109 8.50 -4.73 -0.11
C ARG A 109 7.01 -4.40 -0.33
N VAL A 110 6.57 -3.22 0.10
CA VAL A 110 5.19 -2.75 -0.10
C VAL A 110 4.89 -2.66 -1.58
N ALA A 111 5.74 -2.03 -2.38
CA ALA A 111 5.55 -1.87 -3.82
C ALA A 111 5.50 -3.23 -4.57
N ARG A 112 6.37 -4.17 -4.21
CA ARG A 112 6.34 -5.53 -4.78
C ARG A 112 5.06 -6.27 -4.42
N LEU A 113 4.55 -6.10 -3.20
CA LEU A 113 3.28 -6.68 -2.79
C LEU A 113 2.11 -6.09 -3.61
N SER A 114 2.08 -4.79 -3.81
CA SER A 114 1.08 -4.13 -4.66
C SER A 114 1.14 -4.63 -6.11
N LEU A 115 2.34 -4.77 -6.66
CA LEU A 115 2.52 -5.33 -8.00
C LEU A 115 2.11 -6.81 -8.07
N ALA A 116 2.42 -7.61 -7.03
CA ALA A 116 1.97 -9.00 -6.93
C ALA A 116 0.43 -9.11 -6.96
N ARG A 117 -0.25 -8.28 -6.17
CA ARG A 117 -1.73 -8.23 -6.15
C ARG A 117 -2.31 -7.84 -7.51
N ARG A 118 -1.70 -6.87 -8.19
CA ARG A 118 -2.11 -6.46 -9.54
C ARG A 118 -1.89 -7.58 -10.57
N LEU A 119 -0.77 -8.29 -10.51
CA LEU A 119 -0.52 -9.46 -11.36
C LEU A 119 -1.52 -10.58 -11.10
N ILE A 120 -1.83 -10.86 -9.83
CA ILE A 120 -2.89 -11.82 -9.46
C ILE A 120 -4.22 -11.40 -10.10
N THR A 121 -4.64 -10.15 -9.95
CA THR A 121 -5.90 -9.64 -10.51
C THR A 121 -5.93 -9.78 -12.04
N ARG A 122 -4.82 -9.46 -12.71
CA ARG A 122 -4.70 -9.57 -14.18
C ARG A 122 -4.80 -11.00 -14.67
N HIS A 123 -4.23 -11.95 -13.94
CA HIS A 123 -4.18 -13.36 -14.33
C HIS A 123 -5.23 -14.23 -13.60
N LEU A 124 -6.15 -13.57 -12.88
CA LEU A 124 -7.14 -14.24 -12.03
C LEU A 124 -7.99 -15.31 -12.74
N PRO A 125 -8.43 -15.11 -14.03
CA PRO A 125 -9.20 -16.09 -14.76
C PRO A 125 -8.40 -17.33 -15.18
N GLN A 126 -7.07 -17.28 -15.10
CA GLN A 126 -6.22 -18.42 -15.49
C GLN A 126 -6.22 -19.46 -14.37
N ALA A 127 -6.64 -20.69 -14.68
CA ALA A 127 -6.62 -21.79 -13.71
C ALA A 127 -5.18 -22.12 -13.25
N SER A 128 -4.20 -21.95 -14.13
CA SER A 128 -2.77 -22.16 -13.88
C SER A 128 -2.10 -21.09 -13.02
N LEU A 129 -2.83 -20.06 -12.59
CA LEU A 129 -2.28 -19.01 -11.73
C LEU A 129 -1.67 -19.61 -10.44
N SER A 130 -0.38 -19.41 -10.27
CA SER A 130 0.41 -20.02 -9.19
C SER A 130 1.41 -19.02 -8.58
N PRO A 131 1.92 -19.28 -7.36
CA PRO A 131 3.00 -18.47 -6.80
C PRO A 131 4.24 -18.41 -7.68
N ALA A 132 4.57 -19.52 -8.36
CA ALA A 132 5.72 -19.59 -9.25
C ALA A 132 5.56 -18.67 -10.46
N MET A 133 4.39 -18.66 -11.09
CA MET A 133 4.10 -17.78 -12.22
C MET A 133 4.21 -16.29 -11.83
N VAL A 134 3.65 -15.90 -10.69
CA VAL A 134 3.71 -14.50 -10.24
C VAL A 134 5.11 -14.12 -9.78
N ALA A 135 5.85 -15.03 -9.14
CA ALA A 135 7.24 -14.82 -8.77
C ALA A 135 8.13 -14.58 -10.00
N ASP A 136 7.94 -15.36 -11.06
CA ASP A 136 8.63 -15.21 -12.34
C ASP A 136 8.36 -13.85 -12.97
N LEU A 137 7.08 -13.45 -13.05
CA LEU A 137 6.66 -12.14 -13.57
C LEU A 137 7.21 -10.95 -12.75
N LEU A 138 7.43 -11.16 -11.45
CA LEU A 138 8.03 -10.16 -10.54
C LEU A 138 9.56 -10.17 -10.57
N GLY A 139 10.20 -11.15 -11.17
CA GLY A 139 11.64 -11.34 -11.12
C GLY A 139 12.16 -11.68 -9.73
N VAL A 140 11.39 -12.43 -8.92
CA VAL A 140 11.77 -12.85 -7.57
C VAL A 140 11.67 -14.37 -7.40
N SER A 141 12.30 -14.91 -6.36
CA SER A 141 12.11 -16.32 -6.04
C SER A 141 10.72 -16.61 -5.45
N VAL A 142 10.22 -17.82 -5.60
CA VAL A 142 8.95 -18.27 -5.00
C VAL A 142 8.96 -18.09 -3.48
N ARG A 143 10.10 -18.33 -2.82
CA ARG A 143 10.28 -18.07 -1.39
C ARG A 143 10.04 -16.60 -1.07
N HIS A 144 10.64 -15.68 -1.86
CA HIS A 144 10.45 -14.24 -1.68
C HIS A 144 8.99 -13.84 -1.88
N MET A 145 8.32 -14.43 -2.88
CA MET A 145 6.88 -14.24 -3.11
C MET A 145 6.07 -14.57 -1.86
N HIS A 146 6.28 -15.73 -1.24
CA HIS A 146 5.61 -16.10 0.01
C HIS A 146 5.89 -15.11 1.14
N MET A 147 7.16 -14.67 1.29
CA MET A 147 7.55 -13.67 2.29
C MET A 147 6.85 -12.30 2.10
N LEU A 148 6.47 -11.92 0.88
CA LEU A 148 5.70 -10.69 0.64
C LEU A 148 4.33 -10.75 1.31
N PHE A 149 3.69 -11.94 1.31
CA PHE A 149 2.36 -12.14 1.88
C PHE A 149 2.36 -12.44 3.38
N GLU A 150 3.44 -12.97 3.98
CA GLU A 150 3.50 -13.31 5.41
C GLU A 150 3.13 -12.15 6.35
N GLY A 151 3.42 -10.90 5.96
CA GLY A 151 3.12 -9.72 6.78
C GLY A 151 1.72 -9.14 6.59
N THR A 152 0.87 -9.76 5.76
CA THR A 152 -0.47 -9.25 5.42
C THR A 152 -1.59 -9.97 6.16
N GLY A 153 -1.28 -11.05 6.87
CA GLY A 153 -2.28 -11.94 7.49
C GLY A 153 -2.96 -12.90 6.49
N GLU A 154 -2.68 -12.79 5.20
CA GLU A 154 -3.24 -13.66 4.15
C GLU A 154 -2.11 -14.31 3.33
N SER A 155 -2.27 -15.58 3.00
CA SER A 155 -1.39 -16.25 2.06
C SER A 155 -1.74 -15.88 0.60
N PHE A 156 -0.80 -16.12 -0.33
CA PHE A 156 -1.06 -15.99 -1.76
C PHE A 156 -2.34 -16.73 -2.19
N SER A 157 -2.50 -17.98 -1.77
CA SER A 157 -3.66 -18.79 -2.15
C SER A 157 -4.98 -18.23 -1.58
N GLN A 158 -4.95 -17.70 -0.36
CA GLN A 158 -6.12 -17.03 0.23
C GLN A 158 -6.48 -15.75 -0.53
N THR A 159 -5.48 -14.94 -0.90
CA THR A 159 -5.68 -13.74 -1.72
C THR A 159 -6.30 -14.09 -3.08
N VAL A 160 -5.77 -15.11 -3.78
CA VAL A 160 -6.34 -15.57 -5.06
C VAL A 160 -7.78 -16.05 -4.88
N ALA A 161 -8.04 -16.89 -3.87
CA ALA A 161 -9.37 -17.40 -3.57
C ALA A 161 -10.36 -16.26 -3.30
N ALA A 162 -10.01 -15.31 -2.43
CA ALA A 162 -10.84 -14.16 -2.10
C ALA A 162 -11.16 -13.30 -3.34
N GLN A 163 -10.17 -13.03 -4.19
CA GLN A 163 -10.37 -12.27 -5.41
C GLN A 163 -11.26 -13.01 -6.43
N ARG A 164 -11.07 -14.33 -6.59
CA ARG A 164 -11.94 -15.16 -7.45
C ARG A 164 -13.38 -15.15 -6.97
N ILE A 165 -13.61 -15.20 -5.66
CA ILE A 165 -14.97 -15.13 -5.09
C ILE A 165 -15.58 -13.74 -5.29
N ARG A 166 -14.82 -12.66 -5.11
CA ARG A 166 -15.31 -11.30 -5.41
C ARG A 166 -15.69 -11.15 -6.88
N LEU A 167 -14.86 -11.68 -7.80
CA LEU A 167 -15.16 -11.69 -9.23
C LEU A 167 -16.44 -12.49 -9.53
N SER A 168 -16.57 -13.68 -8.96
CA SER A 168 -17.78 -14.50 -9.15
C SER A 168 -19.04 -13.81 -8.64
N GLY A 169 -18.96 -13.13 -7.49
CA GLY A 169 -20.08 -12.34 -6.97
C GLY A 169 -20.50 -11.20 -7.91
N ARG A 170 -19.56 -10.55 -8.59
CA ARG A 170 -19.87 -9.56 -9.63
C ARG A 170 -20.57 -10.20 -10.82
N LEU A 171 -19.98 -11.26 -11.39
CA LEU A 171 -20.54 -11.95 -12.55
C LEU A 171 -21.95 -12.51 -12.28
N LEU A 172 -22.21 -13.04 -11.08
CA LEU A 172 -23.54 -13.52 -10.68
C LEU A 172 -24.57 -12.39 -10.57
N ARG A 173 -24.15 -11.16 -10.22
CA ARG A 173 -25.04 -9.99 -10.19
C ARG A 173 -25.31 -9.42 -11.59
N GLU A 174 -24.28 -9.36 -12.41
CA GLU A 174 -24.34 -8.79 -13.77
C GLU A 174 -25.12 -9.70 -14.73
N ALA A 175 -24.99 -11.02 -14.57
CA ALA A 175 -25.65 -12.01 -15.40
C ALA A 175 -26.30 -13.14 -14.56
N PRO A 176 -27.46 -12.90 -13.90
CA PRO A 176 -28.09 -13.86 -12.99
C PRO A 176 -28.53 -15.16 -13.65
N ALA A 177 -28.78 -15.13 -14.97
CA ALA A 177 -29.16 -16.30 -15.76
C ALA A 177 -27.98 -17.17 -16.19
N ARG A 178 -26.74 -16.71 -15.98
CA ARG A 178 -25.55 -17.44 -16.38
C ARG A 178 -25.35 -18.70 -15.53
N PRO A 179 -25.07 -19.87 -16.14
CA PRO A 179 -24.81 -21.09 -15.39
C PRO A 179 -23.65 -20.91 -14.39
N ILE A 180 -23.84 -21.41 -13.17
CA ILE A 180 -22.82 -21.28 -12.10
C ILE A 180 -21.50 -21.94 -12.50
N SER A 181 -21.55 -23.03 -13.28
CA SER A 181 -20.36 -23.68 -13.81
C SER A 181 -19.53 -22.77 -14.72
N GLU A 182 -20.19 -21.99 -15.57
CA GLU A 182 -19.51 -21.02 -16.45
C GLU A 182 -18.91 -19.87 -15.63
N VAL A 183 -19.62 -19.40 -14.59
CA VAL A 183 -19.08 -18.37 -13.68
C VAL A 183 -17.84 -18.91 -12.96
N ALA A 184 -17.88 -20.14 -12.45
CA ALA A 184 -16.73 -20.75 -11.77
C ALA A 184 -15.50 -20.84 -12.70
N HIS A 185 -15.68 -21.32 -13.91
CA HIS A 185 -14.59 -21.39 -14.91
C HIS A 185 -14.09 -20.01 -15.34
N ALA A 186 -14.98 -19.04 -15.55
CA ALA A 186 -14.62 -17.66 -15.88
C ALA A 186 -13.80 -16.98 -14.76
N CYS A 187 -13.96 -17.42 -13.52
CA CYS A 187 -13.18 -16.97 -12.37
C CYS A 187 -11.87 -17.76 -12.16
N GLY A 188 -11.57 -18.75 -13.01
CA GLY A 188 -10.33 -19.52 -12.96
C GLY A 188 -10.38 -20.74 -12.03
N PHE A 189 -11.56 -21.21 -11.60
CA PHE A 189 -11.68 -22.46 -10.87
C PHE A 189 -11.63 -23.64 -11.83
N GLU A 190 -10.75 -24.62 -11.56
CA GLU A 190 -10.63 -25.86 -12.35
C GLU A 190 -11.83 -26.78 -12.17
N SER A 191 -12.44 -26.78 -10.97
CA SER A 191 -13.60 -27.61 -10.70
C SER A 191 -14.71 -26.85 -9.98
N LEU A 192 -15.93 -27.22 -10.33
CA LEU A 192 -17.14 -26.68 -9.70
C LEU A 192 -17.19 -27.02 -8.20
N ALA A 193 -16.71 -28.21 -7.81
CA ALA A 193 -16.66 -28.63 -6.40
C ALA A 193 -15.74 -27.73 -5.57
N THR A 194 -14.57 -27.38 -6.08
CA THR A 194 -13.65 -26.44 -5.43
C THR A 194 -14.28 -25.05 -5.32
N PHE A 195 -14.95 -24.58 -6.39
CA PHE A 195 -15.67 -23.33 -6.36
C PHE A 195 -16.72 -23.28 -5.25
N TYR A 196 -17.62 -24.26 -5.17
CA TYR A 196 -18.65 -24.31 -4.14
C TYR A 196 -18.08 -24.31 -2.73
N ARG A 197 -17.05 -25.09 -2.48
CA ARG A 197 -16.39 -25.18 -1.17
C ARG A 197 -15.78 -23.82 -0.77
N VAL A 198 -15.03 -23.18 -1.67
CA VAL A 198 -14.37 -21.89 -1.40
C VAL A 198 -15.40 -20.77 -1.28
N PHE A 199 -16.42 -20.76 -2.14
CA PHE A 199 -17.49 -19.77 -2.11
C PHE A 199 -18.25 -19.85 -0.78
N HIS A 200 -18.67 -21.06 -0.36
CA HIS A 200 -19.36 -21.25 0.91
C HIS A 200 -18.48 -20.84 2.11
N ALA A 201 -17.21 -21.20 2.11
CA ALA A 201 -16.28 -20.83 3.17
C ALA A 201 -16.08 -19.31 3.29
N THR A 202 -16.17 -18.57 2.16
CA THR A 202 -15.92 -17.13 2.13
C THR A 202 -17.19 -16.31 2.37
N VAL A 203 -18.33 -16.74 1.79
CA VAL A 203 -19.60 -15.99 1.75
C VAL A 203 -20.61 -16.49 2.78
N GLY A 204 -20.41 -17.71 3.31
CA GLY A 204 -21.32 -18.33 4.28
C GLY A 204 -22.63 -18.90 3.68
N MET A 205 -22.81 -18.78 2.35
CA MET A 205 -24.00 -19.28 1.65
C MET A 205 -23.66 -19.84 0.26
N PRO A 206 -24.50 -20.71 -0.31
CA PRO A 206 -24.29 -21.23 -1.66
C PRO A 206 -24.41 -20.16 -2.75
N PRO A 207 -23.67 -20.29 -3.88
CA PRO A 207 -23.69 -19.33 -5.00
C PRO A 207 -25.10 -19.10 -5.58
N ALA A 208 -25.93 -20.13 -5.65
CA ALA A 208 -27.31 -20.05 -6.16
C ALA A 208 -28.22 -19.14 -5.31
N SER A 209 -27.95 -19.02 -4.03
CA SER A 209 -28.69 -18.12 -3.12
C SER A 209 -28.22 -16.69 -3.20
N SER A 210 -26.96 -16.47 -3.55
CA SER A 210 -26.36 -15.14 -3.68
C SER A 210 -26.91 -14.37 -4.87
N GLY A 211 -27.16 -15.02 -6.01
CA GLY A 211 -27.77 -14.40 -7.19
C GLY A 211 -29.21 -13.94 -6.94
N ARG A 212 -30.00 -14.70 -6.19
CA ARG A 212 -31.39 -14.35 -5.82
C ARG A 212 -31.46 -13.26 -4.75
N LYS A 213 -30.54 -13.25 -3.79
CA LYS A 213 -30.54 -12.26 -2.70
C LYS A 213 -30.05 -10.89 -3.20
N ALA A 214 -29.17 -10.85 -4.20
CA ALA A 214 -28.71 -9.62 -4.83
C ALA A 214 -29.81 -8.92 -5.64
N LEU A 215 -30.79 -9.66 -6.17
CA LEU A 215 -31.96 -9.10 -6.85
C LEU A 215 -32.95 -8.44 -5.89
N ASN A 216 -32.93 -8.82 -4.59
CA ASN A 216 -33.84 -8.30 -3.56
C ASN A 216 -33.22 -7.22 -2.65
N GLN A 217 -31.93 -6.98 -2.75
CA GLN A 217 -31.25 -5.92 -2.00
C GLN A 217 -30.60 -4.98 -3.02
N GLY A 218 -31.15 -3.75 -3.11
CA GLY A 218 -30.53 -2.67 -3.85
C GLY A 218 -29.07 -2.43 -3.36
N PRO A 219 -28.29 -1.55 -3.99
CA PRO A 219 -26.85 -1.43 -3.76
C PRO A 219 -26.58 -1.13 -2.29
N SER A 220 -26.17 -2.11 -1.55
CA SER A 220 -25.83 -2.01 -0.13
C SER A 220 -24.39 -2.40 0.09
N ALA A 221 -23.64 -1.42 0.53
CA ALA A 221 -22.46 -1.40 1.42
C ALA A 221 -21.33 -2.45 1.25
N PRO A 222 -20.07 -2.02 1.49
CA PRO A 222 -18.90 -2.87 1.38
C PRO A 222 -18.98 -4.02 2.38
N LEU A 223 -18.58 -5.20 1.93
CA LEU A 223 -18.37 -6.37 2.78
C LEU A 223 -17.19 -6.07 3.72
N HIS A 224 -17.50 -5.43 4.85
CA HIS A 224 -16.54 -5.34 5.94
C HIS A 224 -16.26 -6.75 6.47
N SER A 225 -15.01 -7.11 6.39
CA SER A 225 -14.39 -8.26 7.04
C SER A 225 -14.71 -8.23 8.53
N THR A 226 -15.66 -9.06 8.96
CA THR A 226 -15.77 -9.43 10.36
C THR A 226 -14.86 -10.64 10.59
N ALA A 227 -13.56 -10.36 10.74
CA ALA A 227 -12.62 -11.30 11.33
C ALA A 227 -12.12 -10.67 12.62
N GLU A 228 -13.05 -10.50 13.59
CA GLU A 228 -12.65 -10.30 14.98
C GLU A 228 -12.93 -11.57 15.78
N HIS A 229 -11.89 -11.96 16.51
CA HIS A 229 -11.84 -12.84 17.66
C HIS A 229 -12.03 -14.35 17.46
N ARG A 230 -10.90 -15.04 17.44
CA ARG A 230 -10.60 -16.03 18.51
C ARG A 230 -9.09 -16.20 18.64
N LEU A 231 -8.54 -15.49 19.62
CA LEU A 231 -7.36 -15.89 20.37
C LEU A 231 -7.77 -17.06 21.27
N PHE A 232 -7.06 -18.17 21.15
CA PHE A 232 -6.47 -18.97 22.24
C PHE A 232 -5.42 -19.88 21.61
#